data_b2a4f0a1e2b09377c0d91e550e48ee49
#
_entry.id   b2a4f0a1e2b09377c0d91e550e48ee49
#
_cell.length_a   1.000
_cell.length_b   1.000
_cell.length_c   1.000
_cell.angle_alpha   90.00
_cell.angle_beta   90.00
_cell.angle_gamma   90.00
#
_symmetry.space_group_name_H-M   'P 1'
#
loop_
_entity.id
_entity.type
_entity.pdbx_description
1 polymer ?
#
loop_
_entity_poly.entity_id
_entity_poly.type
_entity_poly.pdbx_seq_one_letter_code
_entity_poly.pdbx_strand_id
1 'polypeptide(L)'
;AYPDIERLLPLVDVLIPSEEFAKKVTGRATAQEAAAVLQERYHPQTLVITQGSKGGFLWENGREVRYPVYPVKAIDSNGAGDTFHGAFLAARLKGMTPYDACCFASATSALKCTRFGAQQGIPGYEEVLEFQKTHKGVIQNG
;
A
#
# COMPACT_ATOMS: atom_id res chain seq x y z
N ALA A 1 17.50 11.81 3.18
CA ALA A 1 17.66 10.39 3.45
C ALA A 1 17.97 10.20 4.93
N TYR A 2 17.42 9.17 5.52
CA TYR A 2 17.62 8.83 6.91
C TYR A 2 18.57 7.64 6.98
N PRO A 3 19.83 7.84 7.41
CA PRO A 3 20.80 6.74 7.43
C PRO A 3 20.34 5.51 8.21
N ASP A 4 19.55 5.75 9.25
CA ASP A 4 19.04 4.66 10.09
C ASP A 4 18.04 3.78 9.36
N ILE A 5 17.27 4.35 8.42
CA ILE A 5 16.31 3.57 7.62
C ILE A 5 17.05 2.60 6.72
N GLU A 6 18.14 3.03 6.08
CA GLU A 6 18.91 2.13 5.20
C GLU A 6 19.49 0.94 5.96
N ARG A 7 19.78 1.12 7.24
CA ARG A 7 20.28 0.03 8.09
C ARG A 7 19.19 -0.96 8.47
N LEU A 8 17.93 -0.50 8.52
CA LEU A 8 16.79 -1.34 8.89
C LEU A 8 16.20 -2.10 7.70
N LEU A 9 16.28 -1.54 6.50
CA LEU A 9 15.67 -2.13 5.31
C LEU A 9 16.09 -3.59 5.06
N PRO A 10 17.37 -3.97 5.23
CA PRO A 10 17.76 -5.37 5.01
C PRO A 10 17.14 -6.35 6.00
N LEU A 11 16.55 -5.86 7.09
CA LEU A 11 15.97 -6.69 8.13
C LEU A 11 14.45 -6.84 7.99
N VAL A 12 13.87 -6.21 6.98
CA VAL A 12 12.41 -6.17 6.81
C VAL A 12 11.98 -7.13 5.71
N ASP A 13 11.04 -8.03 6.02
CA ASP A 13 10.48 -8.95 5.04
C ASP A 13 9.46 -8.29 4.12
N VAL A 14 8.85 -7.20 4.57
CA VAL A 14 7.83 -6.47 3.83
C VAL A 14 8.24 -5.00 3.71
N LEU A 15 8.31 -4.51 2.48
CA LEU A 15 8.56 -3.09 2.19
C LEU A 15 7.32 -2.50 1.54
N ILE A 16 6.86 -1.34 2.04
CA ILE A 16 5.68 -0.66 1.51
C ILE A 16 5.98 0.83 1.27
N PRO A 17 6.92 1.16 0.40
CA PRO A 17 7.22 2.56 0.11
C PRO A 17 6.17 3.18 -0.80
N SER A 18 6.02 4.51 -0.71
CA SER A 18 5.31 5.24 -1.75
C SER A 18 6.18 5.27 -3.02
N GLU A 19 5.56 5.49 -4.17
CA GLU A 19 6.29 5.62 -5.42
C GLU A 19 7.33 6.74 -5.33
N GLU A 20 6.95 7.89 -4.78
CA GLU A 20 7.85 9.01 -4.64
C GLU A 20 9.09 8.64 -3.81
N PHE A 21 8.88 7.99 -2.67
CA PHE A 21 9.97 7.57 -1.81
C PHE A 21 10.85 6.51 -2.49
N ALA A 22 10.23 5.54 -3.16
CA ALA A 22 10.96 4.49 -3.85
C ALA A 22 11.86 5.05 -4.95
N LYS A 23 11.34 5.98 -5.75
CA LYS A 23 12.12 6.65 -6.78
C LYS A 23 13.28 7.46 -6.19
N LYS A 24 13.04 8.13 -5.10
CA LYS A 24 14.03 8.98 -4.44
C LYS A 24 15.19 8.14 -3.88
N VAL A 25 14.87 7.05 -3.20
CA VAL A 25 15.87 6.18 -2.56
C VAL A 25 16.71 5.44 -3.60
N THR A 26 16.10 5.03 -4.71
CA THR A 26 16.80 4.25 -5.74
C THR A 26 17.40 5.11 -6.84
N GLY A 27 16.99 6.38 -6.95
CA GLY A 27 17.42 7.26 -8.04
C GLY A 27 16.82 6.89 -9.38
N ARG A 28 15.77 6.07 -9.40
CA ARG A 28 15.13 5.60 -10.63
C ARG A 28 13.92 6.44 -10.99
N ALA A 29 13.55 6.41 -12.27
CA ALA A 29 12.49 7.27 -12.81
C ALA A 29 11.10 6.65 -12.72
N THR A 30 10.98 5.32 -12.66
CA THR A 30 9.68 4.63 -12.62
C THR A 30 9.57 3.73 -11.41
N ALA A 31 8.32 3.40 -11.04
CA ALA A 31 8.06 2.47 -9.94
C ALA A 31 8.65 1.10 -10.23
N GLN A 32 8.56 0.62 -11.47
CA GLN A 32 9.07 -0.68 -11.87
C GLN A 32 10.60 -0.74 -11.75
N GLU A 33 11.30 0.29 -12.20
CA GLU A 33 12.75 0.36 -12.06
C GLU A 33 13.16 0.44 -10.59
N ALA A 34 12.45 1.24 -9.80
CA ALA A 34 12.69 1.35 -8.36
C ALA A 34 12.47 0.00 -7.67
N ALA A 35 11.41 -0.72 -8.05
CA ALA A 35 11.12 -2.03 -7.49
C ALA A 35 12.24 -3.03 -7.75
N ALA A 36 12.76 -3.04 -8.98
CA ALA A 36 13.86 -3.93 -9.33
C ALA A 36 15.09 -3.68 -8.44
N VAL A 37 15.43 -2.40 -8.21
CA VAL A 37 16.56 -2.03 -7.36
C VAL A 37 16.31 -2.45 -5.92
N LEU A 38 15.10 -2.21 -5.39
CA LEU A 38 14.78 -2.56 -4.02
C LEU A 38 14.79 -4.07 -3.79
N GLN A 39 14.29 -4.84 -4.75
CA GLN A 39 14.31 -6.30 -4.68
C GLN A 39 15.74 -6.84 -4.70
N GLU A 40 16.57 -6.30 -5.57
CA GLU A 40 17.97 -6.73 -5.68
C GLU A 40 18.79 -6.35 -4.44
N ARG A 41 18.55 -5.16 -3.90
CA ARG A 41 19.31 -4.62 -2.77
C ARG A 41 18.91 -5.22 -1.42
N TYR A 42 17.62 -5.43 -1.19
CA TYR A 42 17.11 -5.81 0.12
C TYR A 42 16.41 -7.17 0.19
N HIS A 43 16.08 -7.78 -0.94
CA HIS A 43 15.45 -9.10 -1.04
C HIS A 43 14.21 -9.25 -0.16
N PRO A 44 13.26 -8.31 -0.15
CA PRO A 44 12.04 -8.47 0.65
C PRO A 44 11.19 -9.61 0.10
N GLN A 45 10.48 -10.32 0.98
CA GLN A 45 9.51 -11.33 0.53
C GLN A 45 8.35 -10.68 -0.21
N THR A 46 7.93 -9.52 0.28
CA THR A 46 6.82 -8.76 -0.31
C THR A 46 7.22 -7.30 -0.44
N LEU A 47 7.05 -6.76 -1.62
CA LEU A 47 7.26 -5.34 -1.89
C LEU A 47 5.96 -4.75 -2.42
N VAL A 48 5.50 -3.67 -1.81
CA VAL A 48 4.32 -2.93 -2.26
C VAL A 48 4.75 -1.50 -2.51
N ILE A 49 4.50 -0.98 -3.71
CA ILE A 49 4.72 0.43 -4.01
C ILE A 49 3.37 1.09 -4.20
N THR A 50 3.04 2.03 -3.32
CA THR A 50 1.76 2.72 -3.34
C THR A 50 1.82 3.95 -4.23
N GLN A 51 0.74 4.22 -4.96
CA GLN A 51 0.61 5.35 -5.88
C GLN A 51 -0.60 6.22 -5.54
N GLY A 52 -0.97 6.29 -4.27
CA GLY A 52 -2.11 7.09 -3.81
C GLY A 52 -3.42 6.64 -4.46
N SER A 53 -4.17 7.59 -5.02
CA SER A 53 -5.47 7.30 -5.63
C SER A 53 -5.39 6.42 -6.88
N LYS A 54 -4.21 6.17 -7.40
CA LYS A 54 -4.00 5.30 -8.56
C LYS A 54 -3.83 3.83 -8.17
N GLY A 55 -3.82 3.51 -6.87
CA GLY A 55 -3.58 2.17 -6.39
C GLY A 55 -2.10 1.91 -6.18
N GLY A 56 -1.58 0.88 -6.80
CA GLY A 56 -0.17 0.56 -6.70
C GLY A 56 0.14 -0.83 -7.19
N PHE A 57 1.34 -1.27 -6.87
CA PHE A 57 1.87 -2.55 -7.31
C PHE A 57 2.31 -3.39 -6.13
N LEU A 58 2.15 -4.70 -6.29
CA LEU A 58 2.65 -5.71 -5.39
C LEU A 58 3.65 -6.58 -6.15
N TRP A 59 4.82 -6.81 -5.58
CA TRP A 59 5.77 -7.80 -6.09
C TRP A 59 5.91 -8.91 -5.06
N GLU A 60 5.62 -10.11 -5.48
CA GLU A 60 5.72 -11.31 -4.66
C GLU A 60 6.40 -12.38 -5.48
N ASN A 61 7.51 -12.92 -4.97
CA ASN A 61 8.33 -13.90 -5.69
C ASN A 61 8.73 -13.42 -7.09
N GLY A 62 9.07 -12.14 -7.21
CA GLY A 62 9.47 -11.52 -8.48
C GLY A 62 8.33 -11.25 -9.44
N ARG A 63 7.10 -11.50 -9.04
CA ARG A 63 5.92 -11.34 -9.88
C ARG A 63 5.20 -10.03 -9.56
N GLU A 64 5.02 -9.20 -10.58
CA GLU A 64 4.33 -7.92 -10.45
C GLU A 64 2.82 -8.11 -10.60
N VAL A 65 2.06 -7.58 -9.65
CA VAL A 65 0.59 -7.57 -9.70
C VAL A 65 0.12 -6.18 -9.30
N ARG A 66 -0.80 -5.63 -10.08
CA ARG A 66 -1.41 -4.35 -9.73
C ARG A 66 -2.63 -4.61 -8.84
N TYR A 67 -2.69 -3.96 -7.68
CA TYR A 67 -3.86 -4.10 -6.81
C TYR A 67 -4.90 -3.01 -7.11
N PRO A 68 -6.20 -3.27 -6.81
CA PRO A 68 -7.26 -2.35 -7.16
C PRO A 68 -7.37 -1.15 -6.23
N VAL A 69 -8.00 -0.08 -6.73
CA VAL A 69 -8.48 1.03 -5.90
C VAL A 69 -10.00 0.90 -5.76
N TYR A 70 -10.53 1.51 -4.71
CA TYR A 70 -11.97 1.59 -4.49
C TYR A 70 -12.37 3.05 -4.69
N PRO A 71 -12.99 3.39 -5.84
CA PRO A 71 -13.34 4.78 -6.13
C PRO A 71 -14.33 5.32 -5.12
N VAL A 72 -14.02 6.48 -4.55
CA VAL A 72 -14.85 7.16 -3.58
C VAL A 72 -14.77 8.66 -3.82
N LYS A 73 -15.76 9.38 -3.28
CA LYS A 73 -15.69 10.83 -3.23
C LYS A 73 -14.89 11.22 -1.98
N ALA A 74 -13.62 11.53 -2.18
CA ALA A 74 -12.73 11.86 -1.08
C ALA A 74 -13.07 13.22 -0.47
N ILE A 75 -13.10 13.26 0.86
CA ILE A 75 -13.29 14.48 1.63
C ILE A 75 -11.97 14.91 2.26
N ASP A 76 -11.20 13.94 2.75
CA ASP A 76 -9.94 14.19 3.44
C ASP A 76 -8.97 13.04 3.14
N SER A 77 -7.84 13.36 2.49
CA SER A 77 -6.81 12.36 2.17
C SER A 77 -5.67 12.31 3.18
N ASN A 78 -5.72 13.10 4.25
CA ASN A 78 -4.67 13.12 5.25
C ASN A 78 -4.54 11.77 5.94
N GLY A 79 -3.31 11.27 6.03
CA GLY A 79 -3.03 10.01 6.70
C GLY A 79 -3.40 8.77 5.92
N ALA A 80 -3.79 8.90 4.64
CA ALA A 80 -4.19 7.75 3.82
C ALA A 80 -3.07 6.72 3.69
N GLY A 81 -1.82 7.17 3.54
CA GLY A 81 -0.66 6.29 3.46
C GLY A 81 -0.43 5.51 4.73
N ASP A 82 -0.50 6.17 5.88
CA ASP A 82 -0.35 5.52 7.18
C ASP A 82 -1.47 4.52 7.42
N THR A 83 -2.70 4.88 7.01
CA THR A 83 -3.86 3.99 7.10
C THR A 83 -3.66 2.74 6.25
N PHE A 84 -3.15 2.89 5.04
CA PHE A 84 -2.84 1.76 4.16
C PHE A 84 -1.83 0.83 4.84
N HIS A 85 -0.73 1.37 5.35
CA HIS A 85 0.31 0.59 6.03
C HIS A 85 -0.26 -0.22 7.19
N GLY A 86 -0.97 0.45 8.08
CA GLY A 86 -1.55 -0.20 9.26
C GLY A 86 -2.56 -1.28 8.88
N ALA A 87 -3.42 -0.99 7.90
CA ALA A 87 -4.42 -1.94 7.44
C ALA A 87 -3.78 -3.16 6.76
N PHE A 88 -2.74 -2.94 5.96
CA PHE A 88 -2.02 -4.05 5.33
C PHE A 88 -1.43 -4.99 6.38
N LEU A 89 -0.74 -4.45 7.37
CA LEU A 89 -0.14 -5.26 8.42
C LEU A 89 -1.19 -6.01 9.24
N ALA A 90 -2.29 -5.34 9.58
CA ALA A 90 -3.40 -5.97 10.31
C ALA A 90 -4.00 -7.13 9.51
N ALA A 91 -4.20 -6.93 8.21
CA ALA A 91 -4.74 -7.96 7.33
C ALA A 91 -3.80 -9.17 7.25
N ARG A 92 -2.50 -8.94 7.15
CA ARG A 92 -1.52 -10.02 7.13
C ARG A 92 -1.53 -10.80 8.44
N LEU A 93 -1.66 -10.12 9.57
CA LEU A 93 -1.75 -10.77 10.89
C LEU A 93 -3.01 -11.63 11.01
N LYS A 94 -4.06 -11.30 10.27
CA LYS A 94 -5.30 -12.09 10.23
C LYS A 94 -5.24 -13.23 9.21
N GLY A 95 -4.11 -13.40 8.54
CA GLY A 95 -3.90 -14.51 7.61
C GLY A 95 -4.25 -14.24 6.17
N MET A 96 -4.54 -13.00 5.80
CA MET A 96 -4.79 -12.66 4.39
C MET A 96 -3.51 -12.81 3.57
N THR A 97 -3.66 -13.24 2.30
CA THR A 97 -2.53 -13.24 1.37
C THR A 97 -2.05 -11.81 1.14
N PRO A 98 -0.81 -11.61 0.67
CA PRO A 98 -0.34 -10.25 0.37
C PRO A 98 -1.24 -9.49 -0.58
N TYR A 99 -1.78 -10.15 -1.62
CA TYR A 99 -2.71 -9.50 -2.54
C TYR A 99 -4.00 -9.08 -1.84
N ASP A 100 -4.61 -9.99 -1.09
CA ASP A 100 -5.85 -9.70 -0.36
C ASP A 100 -5.62 -8.59 0.68
N ALA A 101 -4.45 -8.59 1.30
CA ALA A 101 -4.08 -7.54 2.24
C ALA A 101 -3.97 -6.17 1.55
N CYS A 102 -3.45 -6.13 0.32
CA CYS A 102 -3.43 -4.90 -0.48
C CYS A 102 -4.84 -4.43 -0.80
N CYS A 103 -5.73 -5.35 -1.18
CA CYS A 103 -7.13 -5.01 -1.45
C CYS A 103 -7.81 -4.46 -0.21
N PHE A 104 -7.61 -5.11 0.93
CA PHE A 104 -8.16 -4.66 2.22
C PHE A 104 -7.62 -3.29 2.59
N ALA A 105 -6.30 -3.08 2.46
CA ALA A 105 -5.66 -1.82 2.79
C ALA A 105 -6.14 -0.69 1.87
N SER A 106 -6.29 -0.98 0.58
CA SER A 106 -6.82 -0.02 -0.39
C SER A 106 -8.24 0.39 -0.05
N ALA A 107 -9.09 -0.57 0.31
CA ALA A 107 -10.47 -0.32 0.72
C ALA A 107 -10.51 0.51 2.01
N THR A 108 -9.67 0.17 2.99
CA THR A 108 -9.58 0.90 4.25
C THR A 108 -9.20 2.35 4.01
N SER A 109 -8.19 2.57 3.18
CA SER A 109 -7.71 3.91 2.85
C SER A 109 -8.79 4.72 2.12
N ALA A 110 -9.49 4.09 1.17
CA ALA A 110 -10.58 4.75 0.46
C ALA A 110 -11.70 5.17 1.40
N LEU A 111 -12.13 4.27 2.26
CA LEU A 111 -13.21 4.54 3.21
C LEU A 111 -12.81 5.64 4.20
N LYS A 112 -11.57 5.63 4.65
CA LYS A 112 -11.03 6.69 5.51
C LYS A 112 -11.09 8.04 4.82
N CYS A 113 -10.79 8.12 3.54
CA CYS A 113 -10.81 9.38 2.78
C CYS A 113 -12.22 9.99 2.65
N THR A 114 -13.27 9.22 2.90
CA THR A 114 -14.65 9.73 2.90
C THR A 114 -15.03 10.39 4.21
N ARG A 115 -14.14 10.45 5.18
CA ARG A 115 -14.40 10.95 6.54
C ARG A 115 -13.48 12.10 6.90
N PHE A 116 -13.95 12.95 7.83
CA PHE A 116 -13.17 14.05 8.36
C PHE A 116 -12.39 13.61 9.60
N GLY A 117 -11.16 14.10 9.70
CA GLY A 117 -10.34 13.91 10.88
C GLY A 117 -9.56 12.61 10.91
N ALA A 118 -8.30 12.69 11.35
CA ALA A 118 -7.37 11.57 11.31
C ALA A 118 -7.79 10.42 12.24
N GLN A 119 -8.32 10.73 13.42
CA GLN A 119 -8.68 9.70 14.40
C GLN A 119 -10.09 9.14 14.20
N GLN A 120 -11.02 10.00 13.85
CA GLN A 120 -12.40 9.57 13.60
C GLN A 120 -12.58 8.92 12.24
N GLY A 121 -11.59 9.08 11.37
CA GLY A 121 -11.65 8.56 10.01
C GLY A 121 -11.20 7.11 9.85
N ILE A 122 -10.62 6.48 10.89
CA ILE A 122 -10.08 5.12 10.76
C ILE A 122 -11.20 4.09 10.83
N PRO A 123 -11.48 3.36 9.73
CA PRO A 123 -12.54 2.34 9.72
C PRO A 123 -12.15 1.10 10.52
N GLY A 124 -13.16 0.44 11.12
CA GLY A 124 -12.96 -0.84 11.76
C GLY A 124 -12.88 -1.98 10.75
N TYR A 125 -12.36 -3.12 11.19
CA TYR A 125 -12.16 -4.30 10.34
C TYR A 125 -13.46 -4.76 9.66
N GLU A 126 -14.51 -4.97 10.44
CA GLU A 126 -15.80 -5.44 9.89
C GLU A 126 -16.42 -4.44 8.93
N GLU A 127 -16.23 -3.16 9.21
CA GLU A 127 -16.72 -2.10 8.35
C GLU A 127 -16.05 -2.14 6.98
N VAL A 128 -14.75 -2.39 6.95
CA VAL A 128 -14.01 -2.50 5.69
C VAL A 128 -14.46 -3.73 4.90
N LEU A 129 -14.64 -4.86 5.57
CA LEU A 129 -15.12 -6.08 4.90
C LEU A 129 -16.50 -5.84 4.26
N GLU A 130 -17.39 -5.16 4.96
CA GLU A 130 -18.71 -4.82 4.43
C GLU A 130 -18.61 -3.87 3.24
N PHE A 131 -17.71 -2.88 3.33
CA PHE A 131 -17.45 -1.95 2.23
C PHE A 131 -16.98 -2.71 0.98
N GLN A 132 -16.09 -3.68 1.15
CA GLN A 132 -15.59 -4.48 0.03
C GLN A 132 -16.67 -5.34 -0.63
N LYS A 133 -17.70 -5.73 0.13
CA LYS A 133 -18.84 -6.49 -0.43
C LYS A 133 -19.74 -5.63 -1.30
N THR A 134 -19.85 -4.35 -0.98
CA THR A 134 -20.78 -3.43 -1.64
C THR A 134 -20.13 -2.52 -2.68
N HIS A 135 -18.80 -2.49 -2.74
CA HIS A 135 -18.04 -1.64 -3.65
C HIS A 135 -17.05 -2.49 -4.44
N LYS A 136 -16.98 -2.25 -5.72
CA LYS A 136 -16.07 -2.98 -6.60
C LYS A 136 -14.73 -2.26 -6.71
N GLY A 137 -13.64 -3.01 -6.49
CA GLY A 137 -12.31 -2.51 -6.75
C GLY A 137 -12.05 -2.40 -8.25
N VAL A 138 -11.30 -1.38 -8.64
CA VAL A 138 -10.97 -1.10 -10.04
C VAL A 138 -9.46 -1.04 -10.20
N ILE A 139 -8.94 -1.74 -11.20
CA ILE A 139 -7.53 -1.67 -11.53
C ILE A 139 -7.31 -0.43 -12.41
N GLN A 140 -6.43 0.45 -11.96
CA GLN A 140 -6.06 1.64 -12.72
C GLN A 140 -4.89 1.29 -13.63
N ASN A 141 -5.06 1.52 -14.94
CA ASN A 141 -4.02 1.30 -15.92
C ASN A 141 -3.37 2.65 -16.28
N GLY A 142 -2.11 2.77 -16.00
CA GLY A 142 -1.37 3.97 -16.36
C GLY A 142 -0.86 4.78 -15.22
#